data_b785ef81d235f97ff6e6e393ca7269d9
#
_entry.id   b785ef81d235f97ff6e6e393ca7269d9
#
_cell.length_a   1.000
_cell.length_b   1.000
_cell.length_c   1.000
_cell.angle_alpha   90.00
_cell.angle_beta   90.00
_cell.angle_gamma   90.00
#
_symmetry.space_group_name_H-M   'P 1'
#
loop_
_entity.id
_entity.type
_entity.pdbx_description
1 polymer ?
#
loop_
_entity_poly.entity_id
_entity_poly.type
_entity_poly.pdbx_seq_one_letter_code
_entity_poly.pdbx_strand_id
1 'polypeptide(L)'
;MNQNRFWKQAFSFVLLLLVYGVYQFGNKQAELKQPGEYDDLLSLQQAVSAQRSKVWFNETQFTVYKLLADDTKGSRHQRFLVKREGLPTLLVAHNIDLAPRAPLRPGQSLYIKGRYEWNQKGGVLHWTHHDPRGVQPGGWLRLGEEKYQ
;
A
#
# COMPACT_ATOMS: atom_id res chain seq x y z
N MET A 1 0.69 -22.14 60.10
CA MET A 1 0.03 -21.73 58.84
C MET A 1 1.13 -21.18 57.93
N ASN A 2 1.35 -21.77 56.76
CA ASN A 2 2.63 -21.75 56.02
C ASN A 2 2.76 -20.49 55.18
N GLN A 3 3.32 -19.38 55.71
CA GLN A 3 3.57 -18.11 55.01
C GLN A 3 4.42 -18.27 53.72
N ASN A 4 5.36 -19.21 53.71
CA ASN A 4 6.22 -19.47 52.56
C ASN A 4 5.48 -20.00 51.32
N ARG A 5 4.30 -20.60 51.50
CA ARG A 5 3.51 -21.15 50.39
C ARG A 5 2.69 -20.07 49.68
N PHE A 6 2.26 -19.09 50.48
CA PHE A 6 1.51 -17.93 49.94
C PHE A 6 2.41 -17.01 49.08
N TRP A 7 3.63 -16.73 49.53
CA TRP A 7 4.60 -15.94 48.81
C TRP A 7 5.07 -16.61 47.53
N LYS A 8 5.25 -17.92 47.49
CA LYS A 8 5.61 -18.67 46.29
C LYS A 8 4.49 -18.62 45.23
N GLN A 9 3.23 -18.70 45.66
CA GLN A 9 2.08 -18.59 44.73
C GLN A 9 1.90 -17.17 44.21
N ALA A 10 2.07 -16.15 45.06
CA ALA A 10 2.03 -14.74 44.62
C ALA A 10 3.14 -14.40 43.60
N PHE A 11 4.36 -14.92 43.82
CA PHE A 11 5.49 -14.74 42.91
C PHE A 11 5.25 -15.41 41.55
N SER A 12 4.64 -16.59 41.55
CA SER A 12 4.30 -17.31 40.32
C SER A 12 3.23 -16.58 39.50
N PHE A 13 2.24 -15.96 40.15
CA PHE A 13 1.19 -15.16 39.49
C PHE A 13 1.73 -13.85 38.86
N VAL A 14 2.60 -13.17 39.60
CA VAL A 14 3.24 -11.93 39.09
C VAL A 14 4.14 -12.25 37.88
N LEU A 15 4.89 -13.35 37.92
CA LEU A 15 5.72 -13.78 36.79
C LEU A 15 4.89 -14.13 35.55
N LEU A 16 3.74 -14.82 35.73
CA LEU A 16 2.81 -15.14 34.66
C LEU A 16 2.19 -13.91 34.04
N LEU A 17 1.83 -12.89 34.84
CA LEU A 17 1.30 -11.62 34.32
C LEU A 17 2.36 -10.81 33.55
N LEU A 18 3.62 -10.83 33.98
CA LEU A 18 4.72 -10.21 33.30
C LEU A 18 5.01 -10.90 31.95
N VAL A 19 5.03 -12.23 31.93
CA VAL A 19 5.22 -13.00 30.69
C VAL A 19 4.06 -12.79 29.73
N TYR A 20 2.82 -12.77 30.25
CA TYR A 20 1.64 -12.46 29.44
C TYR A 20 1.66 -11.04 28.91
N GLY A 21 2.08 -10.05 29.70
CA GLY A 21 2.26 -8.66 29.28
C GLY A 21 3.31 -8.52 28.18
N VAL A 22 4.46 -9.16 28.32
CA VAL A 22 5.51 -9.17 27.29
C VAL A 22 5.04 -9.89 26.02
N TYR A 23 4.30 -11.01 26.16
CA TYR A 23 3.70 -11.71 25.02
C TYR A 23 2.67 -10.85 24.28
N GLN A 24 1.79 -10.14 24.99
CA GLN A 24 0.81 -9.22 24.38
C GLN A 24 1.47 -8.00 23.76
N PHE A 25 2.53 -7.48 24.40
CA PHE A 25 3.29 -6.36 23.83
C PHE A 25 4.06 -6.77 22.57
N GLY A 26 4.66 -7.97 22.58
CA GLY A 26 5.32 -8.57 21.41
C GLY A 26 4.34 -8.82 20.25
N ASN A 27 3.14 -9.34 20.56
CA ASN A 27 2.11 -9.56 19.55
C ASN A 27 1.53 -8.26 18.98
N LYS A 28 1.38 -7.19 19.77
CA LYS A 28 0.98 -5.87 19.24
C LYS A 28 2.02 -5.25 18.31
N GLN A 29 3.30 -5.58 18.48
CA GLN A 29 4.34 -5.16 17.55
C GLN A 29 4.42 -6.04 16.30
N ALA A 30 3.99 -7.30 16.39
CA ALA A 30 3.93 -8.21 15.23
C ALA A 30 2.77 -7.91 14.25
N GLU A 31 1.81 -7.07 14.64
CA GLU A 31 0.78 -6.50 13.75
C GLU A 31 1.28 -5.30 12.93
N LEU A 32 2.56 -4.95 13.07
CA LEU A 32 3.23 -3.96 12.26
C LEU A 32 3.50 -4.50 10.86
N LYS A 33 2.58 -4.19 9.94
CA LYS A 33 2.72 -4.15 8.47
C LYS A 33 3.47 -5.33 7.82
N GLN A 34 2.82 -5.97 6.89
CA GLN A 34 3.42 -6.96 5.98
C GLN A 34 4.75 -6.42 5.42
N PRO A 35 5.87 -7.15 5.53
CA PRO A 35 7.19 -6.66 5.10
C PRO A 35 7.22 -6.08 3.68
N GLY A 36 6.40 -6.60 2.76
CA GLY A 36 6.32 -6.13 1.38
C GLY A 36 5.74 -4.72 1.20
N GLU A 37 4.74 -4.29 1.99
CA GLU A 37 4.13 -2.96 1.84
C GLU A 37 5.08 -1.82 2.25
N TYR A 38 5.91 -2.06 3.25
CA TYR A 38 6.88 -1.06 3.71
C TYR A 38 8.01 -0.87 2.71
N ASP A 39 8.49 -1.96 2.12
CA ASP A 39 9.57 -1.94 1.12
C ASP A 39 9.12 -1.22 -0.16
N ASP A 40 7.88 -1.42 -0.61
CA ASP A 40 7.33 -0.76 -1.78
C ASP A 40 7.15 0.76 -1.59
N LEU A 41 6.66 1.20 -0.42
CA LEU A 41 6.54 2.62 -0.12
C LEU A 41 7.91 3.30 -0.06
N LEU A 42 8.89 2.67 0.60
CA LEU A 42 10.26 3.18 0.67
C LEU A 42 10.89 3.27 -0.72
N SER A 43 10.68 2.26 -1.56
CA SER A 43 11.14 2.24 -2.95
C SER A 43 10.53 3.37 -3.79
N LEU A 44 9.23 3.67 -3.60
CA LEU A 44 8.57 4.81 -4.23
C LEU A 44 9.12 6.16 -3.75
N GLN A 45 9.32 6.32 -2.44
CA GLN A 45 9.90 7.53 -1.86
C GLN A 45 11.32 7.78 -2.41
N GLN A 46 12.13 6.74 -2.50
CA GLN A 46 13.47 6.80 -3.09
C GLN A 46 13.42 7.14 -4.59
N ALA A 47 12.46 6.56 -5.33
CA ALA A 47 12.29 6.86 -6.75
C ALA A 47 11.88 8.30 -6.99
N VAL A 48 10.98 8.85 -6.17
CA VAL A 48 10.54 10.24 -6.22
C VAL A 48 11.71 11.18 -5.93
N SER A 49 12.42 10.97 -4.82
CA SER A 49 13.53 11.85 -4.39
C SER A 49 14.71 11.80 -5.37
N ALA A 50 15.00 10.64 -5.95
CA ALA A 50 16.06 10.44 -6.93
C ALA A 50 15.62 10.71 -8.38
N GLN A 51 14.37 11.17 -8.59
CA GLN A 51 13.81 11.46 -9.92
C GLN A 51 13.91 10.27 -10.91
N ARG A 52 13.74 9.05 -10.40
CA ARG A 52 13.87 7.82 -11.20
C ARG A 52 12.52 7.39 -11.77
N SER A 53 12.53 6.95 -13.02
CA SER A 53 11.40 6.32 -13.70
C SER A 53 11.56 4.80 -13.80
N LYS A 54 10.50 4.12 -14.26
CA LYS A 54 10.43 2.66 -14.48
C LYS A 54 10.61 1.85 -13.18
N VAL A 55 10.17 2.40 -12.04
CA VAL A 55 10.22 1.72 -10.75
C VAL A 55 8.90 0.98 -10.51
N TRP A 56 8.97 -0.35 -10.48
CA TRP A 56 7.84 -1.20 -10.13
C TRP A 56 7.64 -1.26 -8.63
N PHE A 57 6.38 -1.30 -8.21
CA PHE A 57 5.97 -1.55 -6.83
C PHE A 57 4.80 -2.53 -6.82
N ASN A 58 4.72 -3.39 -5.82
CA ASN A 58 3.77 -4.50 -5.80
C ASN A 58 2.41 -4.10 -5.24
N GLU A 59 2.38 -3.50 -4.07
CA GLU A 59 1.12 -3.10 -3.46
C GLU A 59 1.35 -1.94 -2.51
N THR A 60 0.73 -0.81 -2.79
CA THR A 60 0.78 0.35 -1.91
C THR A 60 -0.60 0.97 -1.77
N GLN A 61 -1.01 1.25 -0.54
CA GLN A 61 -2.27 1.91 -0.24
C GLN A 61 -2.17 3.43 -0.49
N PHE A 62 -3.17 3.98 -1.14
CA PHE A 62 -3.34 5.42 -1.38
C PHE A 62 -4.75 5.85 -1.02
N THR A 63 -4.95 7.17 -0.88
CA THR A 63 -6.27 7.79 -0.82
C THR A 63 -6.54 8.52 -2.12
N VAL A 64 -7.68 8.25 -2.76
CA VAL A 64 -8.15 8.98 -3.94
C VAL A 64 -8.38 10.43 -3.55
N TYR A 65 -7.65 11.36 -4.16
CA TYR A 65 -7.77 12.78 -3.86
C TYR A 65 -8.75 13.49 -4.78
N LYS A 66 -8.65 13.25 -6.09
CA LYS A 66 -9.47 13.95 -7.10
C LYS A 66 -9.61 13.10 -8.35
N LEU A 67 -10.82 12.99 -8.89
CA LEU A 67 -11.04 12.42 -10.22
C LEU A 67 -10.78 13.49 -11.31
N LEU A 68 -10.21 13.06 -12.40
CA LEU A 68 -9.92 13.91 -13.56
C LEU A 68 -10.70 13.42 -14.79
N ALA A 69 -10.80 14.28 -15.83
CA ALA A 69 -11.30 13.81 -17.11
C ALA A 69 -10.39 12.71 -17.67
N ASP A 70 -10.99 11.74 -18.35
CA ASP A 70 -10.24 10.69 -19.03
C ASP A 70 -9.30 11.27 -20.08
N ASP A 71 -8.18 10.59 -20.30
CA ASP A 71 -7.37 10.82 -21.47
C ASP A 71 -7.85 9.89 -22.59
N THR A 72 -8.26 10.49 -23.70
CA THR A 72 -8.76 9.77 -24.88
C THR A 72 -7.81 9.85 -26.07
N LYS A 73 -6.60 10.41 -25.86
CA LYS A 73 -5.58 10.47 -26.91
C LYS A 73 -4.79 9.16 -26.92
N GLY A 74 -4.91 8.41 -27.99
CA GLY A 74 -4.37 7.04 -28.07
C GLY A 74 -5.19 6.06 -27.22
N SER A 75 -4.53 5.24 -26.41
CA SER A 75 -5.21 4.36 -25.44
C SER A 75 -5.94 5.19 -24.39
N ARG A 76 -7.17 4.77 -24.07
CA ARG A 76 -7.99 5.48 -23.08
C ARG A 76 -7.51 5.22 -21.67
N HIS A 77 -7.41 6.27 -20.87
CA HIS A 77 -7.02 6.16 -19.48
C HIS A 77 -8.03 6.85 -18.56
N GLN A 78 -8.50 6.11 -17.56
CA GLN A 78 -9.10 6.69 -16.37
C GLN A 78 -8.01 7.40 -15.58
N ARG A 79 -8.19 8.71 -15.34
CA ARG A 79 -7.19 9.52 -14.64
C ARG A 79 -7.70 10.03 -13.30
N PHE A 80 -6.86 9.98 -12.29
CA PHE A 80 -7.17 10.51 -10.97
C PHE A 80 -5.89 10.81 -10.19
N LEU A 81 -6.01 11.66 -9.18
CA LEU A 81 -4.92 11.98 -8.26
C LEU A 81 -5.07 11.18 -6.98
N VAL A 82 -3.94 10.72 -6.47
CA VAL A 82 -3.86 10.01 -5.19
C VAL A 82 -2.87 10.67 -4.25
N LYS A 83 -3.11 10.48 -2.94
CA LYS A 83 -2.22 10.93 -1.86
C LYS A 83 -1.82 9.75 -0.99
N ARG A 84 -0.60 9.80 -0.51
CA ARG A 84 -0.04 8.96 0.54
C ARG A 84 0.94 9.80 1.35
N GLU A 85 0.95 9.63 2.67
CA GLU A 85 1.95 10.26 3.52
C GLU A 85 3.37 9.88 3.09
N GLY A 86 4.27 10.85 3.06
CA GLY A 86 5.66 10.66 2.59
C GLY A 86 5.85 10.67 1.07
N LEU A 87 4.79 10.91 0.29
CA LEU A 87 4.85 11.05 -1.17
C LEU A 87 4.18 12.36 -1.63
N PRO A 88 4.61 12.96 -2.75
CA PRO A 88 3.84 14.03 -3.39
C PRO A 88 2.48 13.51 -3.87
N THR A 89 1.59 14.41 -4.27
CA THR A 89 0.37 14.01 -4.97
C THR A 89 0.76 13.38 -6.31
N LEU A 90 0.34 12.13 -6.53
CA LEU A 90 0.66 11.37 -7.75
C LEU A 90 -0.55 11.30 -8.68
N LEU A 91 -0.29 11.34 -9.99
CA LEU A 91 -1.28 11.02 -11.01
C LEU A 91 -1.34 9.51 -11.21
N VAL A 92 -2.52 8.93 -11.27
CA VAL A 92 -2.75 7.57 -11.77
C VAL A 92 -3.33 7.65 -13.16
N ALA A 93 -2.75 6.91 -14.10
CA ALA A 93 -3.24 6.73 -15.47
C ALA A 93 -3.55 5.23 -15.68
N HIS A 94 -4.77 4.83 -15.39
CA HIS A 94 -5.26 3.46 -15.50
C HIS A 94 -5.83 3.22 -16.89
N ASN A 95 -5.23 2.32 -17.66
CA ASN A 95 -5.63 2.02 -19.04
C ASN A 95 -6.94 1.22 -19.06
N ILE A 96 -8.02 1.87 -19.49
CA ILE A 96 -9.37 1.27 -19.54
C ILE A 96 -9.70 0.59 -20.88
N ASP A 97 -8.73 0.49 -21.78
CA ASP A 97 -8.81 -0.41 -22.94
C ASP A 97 -8.28 -1.81 -22.59
N LEU A 98 -7.48 -1.94 -21.53
CA LEU A 98 -6.87 -3.19 -21.09
C LEU A 98 -7.43 -3.74 -19.76
N ALA A 99 -8.09 -2.89 -18.98
CA ALA A 99 -8.66 -3.25 -17.69
C ALA A 99 -10.01 -2.56 -17.46
N PRO A 100 -10.91 -3.13 -16.66
CA PRO A 100 -12.16 -2.47 -16.30
C PRO A 100 -11.92 -1.15 -15.57
N ARG A 101 -12.80 -0.15 -15.81
CA ARG A 101 -12.82 1.09 -15.05
C ARG A 101 -13.11 0.83 -13.57
N ALA A 102 -12.32 1.39 -12.67
CA ALA A 102 -12.57 1.32 -11.24
C ALA A 102 -13.62 2.38 -10.80
N PRO A 103 -14.61 2.02 -9.98
CA PRO A 103 -15.68 2.93 -9.52
C PRO A 103 -15.20 3.80 -8.34
N LEU A 104 -14.28 4.70 -8.61
CA LEU A 104 -13.57 5.51 -7.62
C LEU A 104 -14.38 6.71 -7.12
N ARG A 105 -14.15 7.06 -5.85
CA ARG A 105 -14.68 8.28 -5.21
C ARG A 105 -13.57 9.00 -4.44
N PRO A 106 -13.55 10.34 -4.41
CA PRO A 106 -12.63 11.09 -3.55
C PRO A 106 -12.76 10.65 -2.08
N GLY A 107 -11.63 10.56 -1.37
CA GLY A 107 -11.55 10.09 0.02
C GLY A 107 -11.48 8.58 0.19
N GLN A 108 -11.71 7.80 -0.84
CA GLN A 108 -11.69 6.34 -0.79
C GLN A 108 -10.26 5.79 -0.73
N SER A 109 -10.05 4.74 0.09
CA SER A 109 -8.80 3.98 0.09
C SER A 109 -8.72 3.08 -1.14
N LEU A 110 -7.56 3.02 -1.75
CA LEU A 110 -7.24 2.27 -2.95
C LEU A 110 -5.86 1.64 -2.82
N TYR A 111 -5.75 0.36 -3.12
CA TYR A 111 -4.44 -0.29 -3.28
C TYR A 111 -4.05 -0.29 -4.75
N ILE A 112 -2.77 -0.03 -5.00
CA ILE A 112 -2.22 0.05 -6.36
C ILE A 112 -0.98 -0.83 -6.46
N LYS A 113 -0.94 -1.65 -7.50
CA LYS A 113 0.26 -2.27 -8.04
C LYS A 113 0.51 -1.69 -9.43
N GLY A 114 1.76 -1.30 -9.72
CA GLY A 114 2.07 -0.69 -11.00
C GLY A 114 3.51 -0.24 -11.12
N ARG A 115 3.75 0.70 -12.04
CA ARG A 115 5.06 1.27 -12.30
C ARG A 115 5.02 2.80 -12.15
N TYR A 116 5.95 3.32 -11.37
CA TYR A 116 6.15 4.75 -11.21
C TYR A 116 7.01 5.31 -12.34
N GLU A 117 6.58 6.43 -12.91
CA GLU A 117 7.31 7.25 -13.88
C GLU A 117 7.44 8.67 -13.33
N TRP A 118 8.66 9.13 -13.21
CA TRP A 118 8.93 10.48 -12.71
C TRP A 118 8.56 11.55 -13.72
N ASN A 119 8.04 12.67 -13.23
CA ASN A 119 7.95 13.94 -13.94
C ASN A 119 7.98 15.12 -12.96
N GLN A 120 8.12 16.34 -13.46
CA GLN A 120 8.21 17.57 -12.65
C GLN A 120 6.96 17.88 -11.81
N LYS A 121 5.83 17.20 -12.03
CA LYS A 121 4.57 17.36 -11.28
C LYS A 121 4.39 16.34 -10.15
N GLY A 122 5.43 15.57 -9.82
CA GLY A 122 5.41 14.54 -8.79
C GLY A 122 5.47 13.12 -9.32
N GLY A 123 5.06 12.88 -10.55
CA GLY A 123 5.11 11.58 -11.21
C GLY A 123 3.75 10.96 -11.52
N VAL A 124 3.80 9.84 -12.23
CA VAL A 124 2.64 9.07 -12.67
C VAL A 124 2.78 7.63 -12.24
N LEU A 125 1.72 7.05 -11.69
CA LEU A 125 1.55 5.63 -11.52
C LEU A 125 0.84 5.08 -12.77
N HIS A 126 1.53 4.22 -13.48
CA HIS A 126 1.11 3.63 -14.75
C HIS A 126 1.21 2.10 -14.69
N TRP A 127 0.84 1.40 -15.76
CA TRP A 127 0.87 -0.07 -15.80
C TRP A 127 0.05 -0.73 -14.67
N THR A 128 -1.09 -0.13 -14.33
CA THR A 128 -2.03 -0.62 -13.33
C THR A 128 -3.06 -1.58 -13.93
N HIS A 129 -2.66 -2.39 -14.89
CA HIS A 129 -3.45 -3.39 -15.63
C HIS A 129 -2.56 -4.59 -15.95
N HIS A 130 -3.14 -5.72 -16.34
CA HIS A 130 -2.36 -6.86 -16.83
C HIS A 130 -1.58 -6.48 -18.12
N ASP A 131 -0.48 -7.18 -18.39
CA ASP A 131 0.21 -7.05 -19.66
C ASP A 131 -0.29 -8.13 -20.63
N PRO A 132 -1.03 -7.78 -21.70
CA PRO A 132 -1.54 -8.77 -22.68
C PRO A 132 -0.44 -9.58 -23.36
N ARG A 133 0.80 -9.05 -23.40
CA ARG A 133 1.94 -9.72 -24.01
C ARG A 133 2.75 -10.59 -23.03
N GLY A 134 2.46 -10.48 -21.72
CA GLY A 134 3.16 -11.22 -20.67
C GLY A 134 4.65 -10.86 -20.52
N VAL A 135 5.09 -9.71 -21.04
CA VAL A 135 6.49 -9.25 -20.99
C VAL A 135 6.79 -8.47 -19.70
N GLN A 136 5.80 -7.73 -19.20
CA GLN A 136 5.91 -6.91 -17.99
C GLN A 136 5.20 -7.58 -16.82
N PRO A 137 5.59 -7.25 -15.58
CA PRO A 137 4.95 -7.80 -14.38
C PRO A 137 3.43 -7.58 -14.30
N GLY A 138 2.89 -6.60 -15.04
CA GLY A 138 1.51 -6.18 -14.90
C GLY A 138 1.20 -5.55 -13.54
N GLY A 139 0.06 -4.90 -13.45
CA GLY A 139 -0.41 -4.26 -12.23
C GLY A 139 -1.92 -4.33 -12.11
N TRP A 140 -2.47 -3.61 -11.15
CA TRP A 140 -3.89 -3.54 -10.88
C TRP A 140 -4.24 -2.39 -9.94
N LEU A 141 -5.52 -2.04 -9.92
CA LEU A 141 -6.15 -1.28 -8.85
C LEU A 141 -6.99 -2.23 -8.00
N ARG A 142 -7.02 -2.06 -6.67
CA ARG A 142 -7.86 -2.89 -5.79
C ARG A 142 -8.67 -2.02 -4.84
N LEU A 143 -9.98 -2.26 -4.83
CA LEU A 143 -10.96 -1.66 -3.92
C LEU A 143 -11.59 -2.77 -3.07
N GLY A 144 -11.30 -2.79 -1.78
CA GLY A 144 -11.66 -3.95 -0.96
C GLY A 144 -11.03 -5.22 -1.53
N GLU A 145 -11.85 -6.21 -1.86
CA GLU A 145 -11.41 -7.49 -2.43
C GLU A 145 -11.37 -7.48 -3.98
N GLU A 146 -11.97 -6.47 -4.63
CA GLU A 146 -12.11 -6.44 -6.08
C GLU A 146 -10.91 -5.79 -6.77
N LYS A 147 -10.35 -6.50 -7.75
CA LYS A 147 -9.23 -6.06 -8.60
C LYS A 147 -9.69 -5.66 -9.98
N TYR A 148 -9.15 -4.55 -10.46
CA TYR A 148 -9.32 -3.97 -11.79
C TYR A 148 -7.98 -4.08 -12.51
N GLN A 149 -7.84 -5.09 -13.40
CA GLN A 149 -6.59 -5.44 -14.09
C GLN A 149 -6.80 -5.94 -15.52
#